data_ddaedfe1ad41b2f9fa196a60e99bd587
#
_entry.id   ddaedfe1ad41b2f9fa196a60e99bd587
#
_cell.length_a   1.000
_cell.length_b   1.000
_cell.length_c   1.000
_cell.angle_alpha   90.00
_cell.angle_beta   90.00
_cell.angle_gamma   90.00
#
_symmetry.space_group_name_H-M   'P 1'
#
loop_
_entity.id
_entity.type
_entity.pdbx_description
1 polymer ?
#
loop_
_entity_poly.entity_id
_entity_poly.type
_entity_poly.pdbx_seq_one_letter_code
_entity_poly.pdbx_strand_id
1 'polypeptide(L)'
;MVNQDKVARQPVSNVHWKHRDALWANDYNPNHVAPPEMGLIKTSILEDGWTLPLVIRPDGEIVDGFHRWTLSADPEIYALTDGYVPVVYLGEAADRAHQMMSTIRYNRARGQHYVLQMANIVAYLRDAEHLSEAEIQARLGMEPEEVRRLYQHGNMRERAGKAAFGQGWVPTRQGTHPGVGKNRRRP
;
A
#
# COMPACT_ATOMS: atom_id res chain seq x y z
N MET A 1 -9.15 -19.61 32.89
CA MET A 1 -8.68 -18.27 33.29
C MET A 1 -7.72 -17.71 32.24
N VAL A 2 -7.85 -16.45 31.88
CA VAL A 2 -6.91 -15.79 30.97
C VAL A 2 -5.57 -15.58 31.68
N ASN A 3 -4.46 -15.95 31.04
CA ASN A 3 -3.13 -15.67 31.56
C ASN A 3 -2.80 -14.18 31.38
N GLN A 4 -2.85 -13.43 32.47
CA GLN A 4 -2.66 -11.97 32.48
C GLN A 4 -1.28 -11.56 31.92
N ASP A 5 -0.21 -12.31 32.18
CA ASP A 5 1.13 -12.02 31.70
C ASP A 5 1.23 -12.15 30.17
N LYS A 6 0.50 -13.10 29.58
CA LYS A 6 0.45 -13.25 28.12
C LYS A 6 -0.35 -12.11 27.45
N VAL A 7 -1.42 -11.67 28.09
CA VAL A 7 -2.25 -10.55 27.61
C VAL A 7 -1.48 -9.23 27.69
N ALA A 8 -0.81 -8.96 28.81
CA ALA A 8 -0.04 -7.73 29.01
C ALA A 8 1.09 -7.53 27.98
N ARG A 9 1.59 -8.62 27.39
CA ARG A 9 2.61 -8.58 26.32
C ARG A 9 2.05 -8.28 24.94
N GLN A 10 0.74 -8.25 24.77
CA GLN A 10 0.15 -7.93 23.46
C GLN A 10 0.20 -6.42 23.21
N PRO A 11 0.54 -5.97 21.97
CA PRO A 11 0.61 -4.55 21.65
C PRO A 11 -0.66 -3.78 22.03
N VAL A 12 -1.83 -4.34 21.79
CA VAL A 12 -3.13 -3.72 22.08
C VAL A 12 -3.37 -3.49 23.58
N SER A 13 -2.66 -4.18 24.47
CA SER A 13 -2.72 -3.94 25.91
C SER A 13 -1.94 -2.70 26.36
N ASN A 14 -1.15 -2.12 25.44
CA ASN A 14 -0.28 -0.97 25.68
C ASN A 14 -0.54 0.10 24.61
N VAL A 15 -1.74 0.68 24.62
CA VAL A 15 -2.10 1.78 23.72
C VAL A 15 -1.53 3.08 24.27
N HIS A 16 -0.85 3.82 23.41
CA HIS A 16 -0.32 5.15 23.69
C HIS A 16 -1.00 6.18 22.82
N TRP A 17 -0.97 7.46 23.23
CA TRP A 17 -1.42 8.57 22.41
C TRP A 17 -0.21 9.35 21.91
N LYS A 18 -0.12 9.56 20.60
CA LYS A 18 0.92 10.39 19.98
C LYS A 18 0.29 11.47 19.11
N HIS A 19 0.89 12.66 19.13
CA HIS A 19 0.48 13.70 18.21
C HIS A 19 0.74 13.27 16.78
N ARG A 20 -0.22 13.51 15.88
CA ARG A 20 -0.18 13.09 14.49
C ARG A 20 1.08 13.52 13.73
N ASP A 21 1.61 14.71 14.06
CA ASP A 21 2.78 15.29 13.41
C ASP A 21 4.10 14.63 13.84
N ALA A 22 4.08 13.80 14.86
CA ALA A 22 5.21 12.94 15.23
C ALA A 22 5.21 11.59 14.48
N LEU A 23 4.29 11.41 13.54
CA LEU A 23 4.14 10.18 12.76
C LEU A 23 4.30 10.49 11.28
N TRP A 24 4.78 9.50 10.51
CA TRP A 24 4.92 9.63 9.07
C TRP A 24 4.54 8.33 8.33
N ALA A 25 4.13 8.52 7.07
CA ALA A 25 3.79 7.41 6.19
C ALA A 25 5.04 6.63 5.77
N ASN A 26 4.90 5.32 5.63
CA ASN A 26 5.91 4.53 4.95
C ASN A 26 5.86 4.77 3.42
N ASP A 27 6.97 4.52 2.73
CA ASP A 27 7.16 4.74 1.29
C ASP A 27 6.62 3.59 0.41
N TYR A 28 6.14 2.52 1.02
CA TYR A 28 5.71 1.29 0.33
C TYR A 28 4.25 0.89 0.59
N ASN A 29 3.44 1.76 1.20
CA ASN A 29 2.04 1.42 1.51
C ASN A 29 1.24 1.14 0.22
N PRO A 30 0.77 -0.11 0.00
CA PRO A 30 0.07 -0.48 -1.22
C PRO A 30 -1.41 -0.10 -1.20
N ASN A 31 -1.91 0.46 -0.09
CA ASN A 31 -3.34 0.63 0.10
C ASN A 31 -3.80 2.06 -0.23
N HIS A 32 -4.66 2.17 -1.23
CA HIS A 32 -5.44 3.36 -1.51
C HIS A 32 -6.91 3.05 -1.29
N VAL A 33 -7.56 3.84 -0.46
CA VAL A 33 -9.00 3.75 -0.21
C VAL A 33 -9.69 4.79 -1.06
N ALA A 34 -10.77 4.40 -1.71
CA ALA A 34 -11.57 5.32 -2.50
C ALA A 34 -12.27 6.37 -1.59
N PRO A 35 -12.63 7.56 -2.13
CA PRO A 35 -13.25 8.61 -1.32
C PRO A 35 -14.49 8.18 -0.52
N PRO A 36 -15.40 7.32 -1.03
CA PRO A 36 -16.54 6.85 -0.25
C PRO A 36 -16.15 6.08 1.01
N GLU A 37 -15.15 5.21 0.91
CA GLU A 37 -14.66 4.42 2.05
C GLU A 37 -13.95 5.30 3.09
N MET A 38 -13.24 6.35 2.63
CA MET A 38 -12.68 7.36 3.53
C MET A 38 -13.78 8.07 4.33
N GLY A 39 -14.92 8.36 3.68
CA GLY A 39 -16.12 8.91 4.34
C GLY A 39 -16.65 8.00 5.44
N LEU A 40 -16.73 6.68 5.20
CA LEU A 40 -17.17 5.71 6.21
C LEU A 40 -16.22 5.65 7.41
N ILE A 41 -14.92 5.69 7.17
CA ILE A 41 -13.92 5.72 8.27
C ILE A 41 -14.07 7.01 9.08
N LYS A 42 -14.27 8.17 8.42
CA LYS A 42 -14.53 9.45 9.09
C LYS A 42 -15.76 9.35 9.98
N THR A 43 -16.89 8.89 9.44
CA THR A 43 -18.15 8.73 10.19
C THR A 43 -17.93 7.84 11.41
N SER A 44 -17.29 6.68 11.25
CA SER A 44 -17.02 5.78 12.38
C SER A 44 -16.19 6.44 13.47
N ILE A 45 -15.15 7.23 13.12
CA ILE A 45 -14.36 7.93 14.14
C ILE A 45 -15.18 9.02 14.84
N LEU A 46 -16.05 9.73 14.13
CA LEU A 46 -16.88 10.78 14.73
C LEU A 46 -17.98 10.22 15.62
N GLU A 47 -18.59 9.09 15.27
CA GLU A 47 -19.69 8.46 16.02
C GLU A 47 -19.18 7.59 17.18
N ASP A 48 -18.16 6.75 16.93
CA ASP A 48 -17.70 5.72 17.87
C ASP A 48 -16.39 6.11 18.59
N GLY A 49 -15.73 7.18 18.14
CA GLY A 49 -14.39 7.56 18.58
C GLY A 49 -13.29 6.67 17.98
N TRP A 50 -12.10 6.76 18.55
CA TRP A 50 -10.94 5.97 18.15
C TRP A 50 -11.00 4.54 18.71
N THR A 51 -11.65 3.64 18.02
CA THR A 51 -11.82 2.23 18.44
C THR A 51 -10.63 1.33 18.07
N LEU A 52 -9.80 1.73 17.09
CA LEU A 52 -8.67 0.95 16.61
C LEU A 52 -7.40 1.80 16.60
N PRO A 53 -6.34 1.42 17.33
CA PRO A 53 -5.07 2.13 17.29
C PRO A 53 -4.35 1.94 15.95
N LEU A 54 -3.48 2.88 15.61
CA LEU A 54 -2.51 2.73 14.53
C LEU A 54 -1.40 1.78 15.01
N VAL A 55 -0.81 1.04 14.07
CA VAL A 55 0.41 0.26 14.33
C VAL A 55 1.59 1.05 13.81
N ILE A 56 2.53 1.37 14.69
CA ILE A 56 3.71 2.17 14.35
C ILE A 56 5.00 1.48 14.78
N ARG A 57 6.11 1.95 14.25
CA ARG A 57 7.45 1.67 14.78
C ARG A 57 7.80 2.62 15.93
N PRO A 58 8.84 2.30 16.72
CA PRO A 58 9.32 3.19 17.77
C PRO A 58 9.74 4.58 17.26
N ASP A 59 10.24 4.67 16.03
CA ASP A 59 10.64 5.93 15.37
C ASP A 59 9.44 6.79 14.93
N GLY A 60 8.26 6.22 14.77
CA GLY A 60 7.02 6.91 14.36
C GLY A 60 6.53 6.57 12.96
N GLU A 61 7.23 5.69 12.24
CA GLU A 61 6.78 5.22 10.91
C GLU A 61 5.51 4.38 11.04
N ILE A 62 4.51 4.67 10.21
CA ILE A 62 3.21 3.99 10.24
C ILE A 62 3.30 2.68 9.47
N VAL A 63 3.00 1.57 10.14
CA VAL A 63 2.91 0.22 9.55
C VAL A 63 1.49 -0.09 9.11
N ASP A 64 0.50 0.29 9.92
CA ASP A 64 -0.93 0.17 9.61
C ASP A 64 -1.73 1.35 10.17
N GLY A 65 -2.84 1.68 9.51
CA GLY A 65 -3.74 2.76 9.91
C GLY A 65 -3.49 4.08 9.17
N PHE A 66 -2.81 4.07 8.03
CA PHE A 66 -2.51 5.26 7.21
C PHE A 66 -3.74 6.13 6.95
N HIS A 67 -4.89 5.54 6.59
CA HIS A 67 -6.11 6.30 6.31
C HIS A 67 -6.68 6.98 7.56
N ARG A 68 -6.62 6.32 8.72
CA ARG A 68 -7.02 6.91 10.01
C ARG A 68 -6.10 8.06 10.40
N TRP A 69 -4.80 7.90 10.18
CA TRP A 69 -3.83 8.98 10.37
C TRP A 69 -4.07 10.15 9.40
N THR A 70 -4.37 9.88 8.13
CA THR A 70 -4.72 10.91 7.15
C THR A 70 -5.94 11.69 7.60
N LEU A 71 -7.00 10.98 8.01
CA LEU A 71 -8.24 11.59 8.51
C LEU A 71 -8.05 12.38 9.81
N SER A 72 -7.03 12.09 10.62
CA SER A 72 -6.76 12.88 11.82
C SER A 72 -6.37 14.34 11.55
N ALA A 73 -6.11 14.71 10.28
CA ALA A 73 -5.95 16.09 9.82
C ALA A 73 -7.29 16.81 9.59
N ASP A 74 -8.38 16.08 9.46
CA ASP A 74 -9.72 16.68 9.32
C ASP A 74 -10.05 17.48 10.57
N PRO A 75 -10.53 18.73 10.47
CA PRO A 75 -10.76 19.61 11.63
C PRO A 75 -11.70 19.00 12.68
N GLU A 76 -12.73 18.25 12.26
CA GLU A 76 -13.70 17.63 13.18
C GLU A 76 -13.04 16.50 13.97
N ILE A 77 -12.24 15.65 13.31
CA ILE A 77 -11.52 14.55 13.97
C ILE A 77 -10.38 15.09 14.82
N TYR A 78 -9.66 16.11 14.32
CA TYR A 78 -8.60 16.77 15.07
C TYR A 78 -9.09 17.29 16.42
N ALA A 79 -10.26 17.96 16.42
CA ALA A 79 -10.86 18.52 17.61
C ALA A 79 -11.28 17.48 18.68
N LEU A 80 -11.47 16.20 18.31
CA LEU A 80 -11.80 15.14 19.29
C LEU A 80 -10.67 14.89 20.30
N THR A 81 -9.42 15.06 19.88
CA THR A 81 -8.26 14.63 20.65
C THR A 81 -7.07 15.59 20.53
N ASP A 82 -7.29 16.82 20.07
CA ASP A 82 -6.26 17.84 19.83
C ASP A 82 -5.11 17.31 18.93
N GLY A 83 -5.47 16.49 17.91
CA GLY A 83 -4.52 15.91 16.99
C GLY A 83 -3.76 14.69 17.52
N TYR A 84 -4.07 14.20 18.72
CA TYR A 84 -3.51 12.95 19.21
C TYR A 84 -4.24 11.75 18.62
N VAL A 85 -3.50 10.72 18.28
CA VAL A 85 -4.02 9.45 17.74
C VAL A 85 -3.56 8.27 18.59
N PRO A 86 -4.39 7.25 18.79
CA PRO A 86 -3.99 6.06 19.54
C PRO A 86 -3.03 5.21 18.70
N VAL A 87 -1.96 4.76 19.33
CA VAL A 87 -0.93 3.95 18.67
C VAL A 87 -0.56 2.74 19.51
N VAL A 88 -0.16 1.66 18.84
CA VAL A 88 0.54 0.53 19.41
C VAL A 88 1.86 0.31 18.66
N TYR A 89 2.87 -0.17 19.35
CA TYR A 89 4.16 -0.42 18.72
C TYR A 89 4.23 -1.81 18.13
N LEU A 90 4.71 -1.90 16.90
CA LEU A 90 5.21 -3.15 16.35
C LEU A 90 6.49 -3.53 17.13
N GLY A 91 6.66 -4.80 17.48
CA GLY A 91 7.75 -5.25 18.34
C GLY A 91 9.13 -4.74 17.87
N GLU A 92 10.01 -4.42 18.82
CA GLU A 92 11.32 -3.78 18.58
C GLU A 92 12.25 -4.58 17.65
N ALA A 93 12.08 -5.90 17.55
CA ALA A 93 12.86 -6.78 16.68
C ALA A 93 12.41 -6.74 15.20
N ALA A 94 11.43 -5.91 14.83
CA ALA A 94 10.92 -5.84 13.47
C ALA A 94 11.87 -5.05 12.58
N ASP A 95 12.68 -5.75 11.79
CA ASP A 95 13.45 -5.17 10.69
C ASP A 95 12.54 -4.66 9.56
N ARG A 96 13.12 -4.00 8.55
CA ARG A 96 12.37 -3.44 7.41
C ARG A 96 11.58 -4.52 6.65
N ALA A 97 12.15 -5.71 6.46
CA ALA A 97 11.47 -6.81 5.79
C ALA A 97 10.24 -7.28 6.58
N HIS A 98 10.39 -7.47 7.88
CA HIS A 98 9.27 -7.84 8.76
C HIS A 98 8.16 -6.79 8.73
N GLN A 99 8.51 -5.51 8.76
CA GLN A 99 7.58 -4.39 8.70
C GLN A 99 6.79 -4.38 7.39
N MET A 100 7.47 -4.50 6.24
CA MET A 100 6.83 -4.56 4.92
C MET A 100 5.88 -5.76 4.83
N MET A 101 6.31 -6.93 5.31
CA MET A 101 5.47 -8.13 5.37
C MET A 101 4.25 -7.93 6.30
N SER A 102 4.41 -7.24 7.41
CA SER A 102 3.29 -6.92 8.31
C SER A 102 2.28 -6.00 7.64
N THR A 103 2.73 -4.94 6.96
CA THR A 103 1.87 -4.05 6.18
C THR A 103 1.09 -4.83 5.12
N ILE A 104 1.75 -5.74 4.40
CA ILE A 104 1.07 -6.59 3.40
C ILE A 104 0.01 -7.47 4.07
N ARG A 105 0.37 -8.18 5.17
CA ARG A 105 -0.58 -9.07 5.87
C ARG A 105 -1.81 -8.33 6.36
N TYR A 106 -1.64 -7.15 6.97
CA TYR A 106 -2.75 -6.32 7.43
C TYR A 106 -3.64 -5.88 6.27
N ASN A 107 -3.05 -5.49 5.15
CA ASN A 107 -3.79 -5.07 3.97
C ASN A 107 -4.50 -6.25 3.29
N ARG A 108 -3.81 -7.38 3.07
CA ARG A 108 -4.43 -8.58 2.45
C ARG A 108 -5.61 -9.11 3.25
N ALA A 109 -5.54 -9.07 4.57
CA ALA A 109 -6.65 -9.50 5.42
C ALA A 109 -7.91 -8.63 5.27
N ARG A 110 -7.80 -7.42 4.73
CA ARG A 110 -8.91 -6.47 4.56
C ARG A 110 -9.48 -6.36 3.15
N GLY A 111 -8.89 -7.04 2.14
CA GLY A 111 -9.45 -7.08 0.77
C GLY A 111 -8.53 -6.53 -0.32
N GLN A 112 -8.97 -5.56 -1.12
CA GLN A 112 -8.34 -5.19 -2.40
C GLN A 112 -6.93 -4.59 -2.30
N HIS A 113 -6.05 -4.96 -3.26
CA HIS A 113 -4.65 -4.53 -3.31
C HIS A 113 -4.26 -3.97 -4.67
N TYR A 114 -3.37 -2.97 -4.68
CA TYR A 114 -2.74 -2.49 -5.91
C TYR A 114 -1.58 -3.41 -6.30
N VAL A 115 -1.75 -4.10 -7.43
CA VAL A 115 -0.80 -5.10 -7.97
C VAL A 115 0.62 -4.54 -8.12
N LEU A 116 0.76 -3.27 -8.55
CA LEU A 116 2.07 -2.66 -8.77
C LEU A 116 2.87 -2.45 -7.48
N GLN A 117 2.23 -2.01 -6.40
CA GLN A 117 2.91 -1.80 -5.12
C GLN A 117 3.28 -3.13 -4.48
N MET A 118 2.40 -4.14 -4.59
CA MET A 118 2.72 -5.50 -4.18
C MET A 118 3.92 -6.07 -4.95
N ALA A 119 4.00 -5.82 -6.26
CA ALA A 119 5.12 -6.22 -7.10
C ALA A 119 6.44 -5.57 -6.65
N ASN A 120 6.43 -4.27 -6.33
CA ASN A 120 7.62 -3.57 -5.83
C ASN A 120 8.08 -4.13 -4.48
N ILE A 121 7.17 -4.45 -3.58
CA ILE A 121 7.50 -5.05 -2.28
C ILE A 121 8.08 -6.45 -2.44
N VAL A 122 7.48 -7.30 -3.28
CA VAL A 122 8.01 -8.64 -3.56
C VAL A 122 9.41 -8.57 -4.17
N ALA A 123 9.64 -7.63 -5.10
CA ALA A 123 10.95 -7.39 -5.67
C ALA A 123 11.97 -6.96 -4.60
N TYR A 124 11.62 -6.00 -3.74
CA TYR A 124 12.48 -5.58 -2.64
C TYR A 124 12.83 -6.73 -1.69
N LEU A 125 11.84 -7.53 -1.27
CA LEU A 125 12.07 -8.67 -0.37
C LEU A 125 13.01 -9.72 -0.99
N ARG A 126 12.97 -9.92 -2.30
CA ARG A 126 13.87 -10.84 -2.99
C ARG A 126 15.26 -10.27 -3.23
N ASP A 127 15.35 -9.03 -3.72
CA ASP A 127 16.58 -8.46 -4.27
C ASP A 127 17.41 -7.76 -3.18
N ALA A 128 16.78 -7.06 -2.25
CA ALA A 128 17.47 -6.34 -1.18
C ALA A 128 17.56 -7.14 0.12
N GLU A 129 16.50 -7.84 0.51
CA GLU A 129 16.45 -8.63 1.74
C GLU A 129 16.83 -10.10 1.53
N HIS A 130 17.09 -10.51 0.29
CA HIS A 130 17.52 -11.86 -0.10
C HIS A 130 16.62 -13.00 0.37
N LEU A 131 15.31 -12.72 0.56
CA LEU A 131 14.35 -13.75 0.94
C LEU A 131 14.07 -14.69 -0.23
N SER A 132 14.01 -15.98 0.05
CA SER A 132 13.61 -16.98 -0.92
C SER A 132 12.12 -16.86 -1.27
N GLU A 133 11.74 -17.36 -2.44
CA GLU A 133 10.35 -17.45 -2.86
C GLU A 133 9.48 -18.20 -1.85
N ALA A 134 10.00 -19.31 -1.29
CA ALA A 134 9.32 -20.10 -0.28
C ALA A 134 9.08 -19.33 1.04
N GLU A 135 10.03 -18.52 1.49
CA GLU A 135 9.86 -17.68 2.66
C GLU A 135 8.82 -16.59 2.44
N ILE A 136 8.81 -15.95 1.27
CA ILE A 136 7.78 -14.96 0.91
C ILE A 136 6.41 -15.60 0.89
N GLN A 137 6.27 -16.79 0.25
CA GLN A 137 5.03 -17.56 0.23
C GLN A 137 4.52 -17.87 1.64
N ALA A 138 5.39 -18.45 2.47
CA ALA A 138 5.02 -18.86 3.82
C ALA A 138 4.62 -17.67 4.70
N ARG A 139 5.32 -16.54 4.58
CA ARG A 139 5.11 -15.36 5.44
C ARG A 139 3.96 -14.46 5.00
N LEU A 140 3.64 -14.43 3.69
CA LEU A 140 2.59 -13.57 3.11
C LEU A 140 1.32 -14.35 2.75
N GLY A 141 1.32 -15.69 2.84
CA GLY A 141 0.21 -16.54 2.42
C GLY A 141 -0.08 -16.39 0.92
N MET A 142 0.97 -16.23 0.10
CA MET A 142 0.88 -16.13 -1.35
C MET A 142 1.05 -17.49 -2.00
N GLU A 143 0.33 -17.71 -3.13
CA GLU A 143 0.59 -18.86 -3.97
C GLU A 143 1.92 -18.69 -4.73
N PRO A 144 2.64 -19.81 -5.06
CA PRO A 144 3.92 -19.75 -5.79
C PRO A 144 3.84 -18.92 -7.07
N GLU A 145 2.78 -19.12 -7.82
CA GLU A 145 2.53 -18.43 -9.09
C GLU A 145 2.30 -16.91 -8.87
N GLU A 146 1.64 -16.53 -7.80
CA GLU A 146 1.41 -15.13 -7.43
C GLU A 146 2.74 -14.42 -7.14
N VAL A 147 3.63 -15.03 -6.34
CA VAL A 147 4.95 -14.46 -6.03
C VAL A 147 5.78 -14.27 -7.30
N ARG A 148 5.82 -15.28 -8.19
CA ARG A 148 6.55 -15.18 -9.47
C ARG A 148 6.01 -14.07 -10.35
N ARG A 149 4.70 -13.98 -10.51
CA ARG A 149 4.05 -12.95 -11.32
C ARG A 149 4.31 -11.55 -10.78
N LEU A 150 4.19 -11.34 -9.48
CA LEU A 150 4.46 -10.06 -8.85
C LEU A 150 5.94 -9.67 -9.00
N TYR A 151 6.86 -10.60 -8.79
CA TYR A 151 8.29 -10.37 -8.98
C TYR A 151 8.64 -9.99 -10.42
N GLN A 152 8.06 -10.67 -11.41
CA GLN A 152 8.25 -10.33 -12.82
C GLN A 152 7.71 -8.93 -13.15
N HIS A 153 6.56 -8.54 -12.59
CA HIS A 153 6.00 -7.20 -12.78
C HIS A 153 6.85 -6.10 -12.15
N GLY A 154 7.40 -6.30 -10.96
CA GLY A 154 8.33 -5.37 -10.33
C GLY A 154 9.57 -5.12 -11.17
N ASN A 155 10.18 -6.20 -11.67
CA ASN A 155 11.40 -6.13 -12.48
C ASN A 155 11.20 -5.58 -13.90
N MET A 156 10.00 -5.72 -14.50
CA MET A 156 9.74 -5.14 -15.82
C MET A 156 9.85 -3.62 -15.83
N ARG A 157 9.46 -2.96 -14.76
CA ARG A 157 9.54 -1.49 -14.65
C ARG A 157 10.97 -1.00 -14.51
N GLU A 158 11.81 -1.71 -13.77
CA GLU A 158 13.22 -1.38 -13.62
C GLU A 158 14.01 -1.62 -14.93
N ARG A 159 13.69 -2.69 -15.64
CA ARG A 159 14.23 -2.99 -16.97
C ARG A 159 13.75 -1.99 -18.03
N ALA A 160 12.47 -1.58 -17.99
CA ALA A 160 11.94 -0.57 -18.89
C ALA A 160 12.55 0.82 -18.64
N GLY A 161 12.87 1.15 -17.38
CA GLY A 161 13.56 2.40 -17.03
C GLY A 161 15.04 2.41 -17.43
N LYS A 162 15.69 1.25 -17.55
CA LYS A 162 17.08 1.09 -18.01
C LYS A 162 17.22 0.78 -19.51
N ALA A 163 16.16 0.30 -20.15
CA ALA A 163 16.11 0.16 -21.59
C ALA A 163 15.91 1.54 -22.21
N ALA A 164 16.92 2.04 -22.94
CA ALA A 164 16.69 3.13 -23.85
C ALA A 164 15.54 2.68 -24.77
N PHE A 165 14.38 3.30 -24.65
CA PHE A 165 13.29 3.09 -25.58
C PHE A 165 13.81 3.46 -26.96
N GLY A 166 14.21 2.47 -27.75
CA GLY A 166 14.30 2.65 -29.18
C GLY A 166 12.96 3.20 -29.61
N GLN A 167 12.95 4.26 -30.45
CA GLN A 167 11.75 4.94 -30.89
C GLN A 167 10.72 3.90 -31.31
N GLY A 168 9.80 3.57 -30.41
CA GLY A 168 8.70 2.69 -30.67
C GLY A 168 7.81 3.36 -31.71
N TRP A 169 7.43 2.61 -32.71
CA TRP A 169 6.50 2.86 -33.78
C TRP A 169 5.67 4.14 -33.56
N VAL A 170 6.03 5.21 -34.27
CA VAL A 170 5.21 6.41 -34.41
C VAL A 170 4.18 6.09 -35.50
N PRO A 171 2.85 6.16 -35.26
CA PRO A 171 1.87 5.97 -36.31
C PRO A 171 2.13 7.00 -37.41
N THR A 172 2.59 6.57 -38.56
CA THR A 172 2.65 7.44 -39.75
C THR A 172 1.23 7.83 -40.01
N ARG A 173 0.91 9.14 -40.00
CA ARG A 173 -0.38 9.65 -40.47
C ARG A 173 -0.69 8.96 -41.79
N GLN A 174 -1.78 8.21 -41.84
CA GLN A 174 -2.27 7.66 -43.09
C GLN A 174 -2.41 8.80 -44.06
N GLY A 175 -1.61 8.76 -45.13
CA GLY A 175 -1.71 9.69 -46.22
C GLY A 175 -3.12 9.65 -46.77
N THR A 176 -3.69 10.82 -46.97
CA THR A 176 -4.93 11.05 -47.72
C THR A 176 -4.92 10.23 -49.00
N HIS A 177 -5.87 9.28 -49.12
CA HIS A 177 -6.09 8.55 -50.36
C HIS A 177 -6.28 9.58 -51.52
N PRO A 178 -5.51 9.48 -52.58
CA PRO A 178 -5.77 10.29 -53.77
C PRO A 178 -7.06 9.79 -54.45
N GLY A 179 -7.89 10.74 -54.74
CA GLY A 179 -9.23 10.71 -55.23
C GLY A 179 -9.70 9.57 -56.09
N VAL A 180 -10.88 9.10 -55.77
CA VAL A 180 -11.77 8.38 -56.65
C VAL A 180 -12.14 9.26 -57.83
N GLY A 181 -11.71 8.84 -59.06
CA GLY A 181 -11.93 9.52 -60.28
C GLY A 181 -13.41 9.77 -60.59
N LYS A 182 -13.75 11.01 -60.92
CA LYS A 182 -15.05 11.41 -61.43
C LYS A 182 -15.36 10.62 -62.70
N ASN A 183 -16.38 9.81 -62.66
CA ASN A 183 -16.95 9.13 -63.83
C ASN A 183 -17.62 10.16 -64.71
N ARG A 184 -16.98 10.52 -65.84
CA ARG A 184 -17.57 11.33 -66.88
C ARG A 184 -18.58 10.50 -67.66
N ARG A 185 -19.87 10.82 -67.55
CA ARG A 185 -20.86 10.42 -68.53
C ARG A 185 -20.57 11.13 -69.85
N ARG A 186 -20.55 10.39 -70.92
CA ARG A 186 -20.66 10.91 -72.32
C ARG A 186 -22.05 10.57 -72.88
N PRO A 187 -22.43 11.32 -73.88
CA PRO A 187 -23.79 11.57 -74.34
C PRO A 187 -24.46 10.32 -74.95
#